data_a8777c1cdfc119dd47eadbda9240dd68
#
_entry.id   a8777c1cdfc119dd47eadbda9240dd68
#
_cell.length_a   1.000
_cell.length_b   1.000
_cell.length_c   1.000
_cell.angle_alpha   90.00
_cell.angle_beta   90.00
_cell.angle_gamma   90.00
#
_symmetry.space_group_name_H-M   'P 1'
#
loop_
_entity.id
_entity.type
_entity.pdbx_description
1 polymer ?
#
loop_
_entity_poly.entity_id
_entity_poly.type
_entity_poly.pdbx_seq_one_letter_code
_entity_poly.pdbx_strand_id
1 'polypeptide(L)'
;MEKLILDASLEPLKNKTIAVIGYGNQGRVQATIMRENGLNVIIGNVRDKYYELARKEGFEVYEIDEAIKRADVGLLLIPDEVMKEVYEKKIHTVLETKKEFVLDFASGYNIAFGLIRPPRSVDVVMVAPRMVGEGIMDLHKQGKGYPVLLGVKQDASGKAWEYAKAIAKGIGAIPGGIAVRSSFEEEALLDLMSEHTWVPILFATIKACFDIAVKEYGVSPEAALLEFYASGELAEIARLIAEEGIFDQMVHHSTTSQYGTLTRMFKYYDNVKKIVEDEARYIWDGNFAKEWVLEQQAGYPVFYRLWELAKQSEMAKAEKELYKVLGRIKEEEEKKQ
;
A
#
# COMPACT_ATOMS: atom_id res chain seq x y z
N MET A 1 10.39 -12.95 22.19
CA MET A 1 10.21 -11.53 21.85
C MET A 1 8.75 -11.31 21.47
N GLU A 2 8.15 -10.28 22.03
CA GLU A 2 6.76 -9.92 21.81
C GLU A 2 6.53 -9.58 20.33
N LYS A 3 5.60 -10.26 19.67
CA LYS A 3 5.31 -10.01 18.24
C LYS A 3 4.45 -8.77 18.04
N LEU A 4 3.68 -8.39 19.05
CA LEU A 4 2.72 -7.30 19.02
C LEU A 4 3.25 -6.13 19.85
N ILE A 5 3.24 -4.92 19.29
CA ILE A 5 3.73 -3.69 19.91
C ILE A 5 2.57 -2.70 19.90
N LEU A 6 2.14 -2.27 21.10
CA LEU A 6 0.97 -1.42 21.30
C LEU A 6 1.35 0.04 21.59
N ASP A 7 2.57 0.30 22.03
CA ASP A 7 3.10 1.64 22.28
C ASP A 7 4.63 1.66 22.16
N ALA A 8 5.21 2.85 22.03
CA ALA A 8 6.64 3.08 21.94
C ALA A 8 7.03 4.48 22.45
N SER A 9 8.33 4.74 22.57
CA SER A 9 8.87 6.05 22.91
C SER A 9 9.21 6.84 21.65
N LEU A 10 8.98 8.16 21.66
CA LEU A 10 9.48 9.08 20.64
C LEU A 10 10.92 9.54 20.89
N GLU A 11 11.52 9.17 22.04
CA GLU A 11 12.88 9.62 22.41
C GLU A 11 13.95 9.39 21.31
N PRO A 12 13.96 8.26 20.56
CA PRO A 12 14.93 8.07 19.48
C PRO A 12 14.87 9.12 18.37
N LEU A 13 13.71 9.76 18.19
CA LEU A 13 13.48 10.78 17.15
C LEU A 13 13.59 12.22 17.67
N LYS A 14 13.68 12.42 19.01
CA LYS A 14 13.86 13.75 19.58
C LYS A 14 15.20 14.34 19.12
N ASN A 15 15.17 15.62 18.77
CA ASN A 15 16.32 16.36 18.26
C ASN A 15 16.94 15.82 16.98
N LYS A 16 16.21 14.93 16.26
CA LYS A 16 16.57 14.44 14.94
C LYS A 16 15.82 15.21 13.88
N THR A 17 16.48 15.49 12.76
CA THR A 17 15.81 15.99 11.56
C THR A 17 15.34 14.80 10.73
N ILE A 18 14.04 14.76 10.42
CA ILE A 18 13.39 13.70 9.68
C ILE A 18 13.07 14.23 8.29
N ALA A 19 13.64 13.63 7.24
CA ALA A 19 13.29 13.92 5.85
C ALA A 19 12.23 12.93 5.35
N VAL A 20 11.06 13.43 5.00
CA VAL A 20 10.06 12.65 4.26
C VAL A 20 10.32 12.85 2.77
N ILE A 21 10.69 11.78 2.08
CA ILE A 21 10.99 11.78 0.65
C ILE A 21 9.75 11.36 -0.12
N GLY A 22 9.17 12.31 -0.86
CA GLY A 22 7.86 12.19 -1.49
C GLY A 22 6.74 12.79 -0.63
N TYR A 23 5.92 13.66 -1.24
CA TYR A 23 4.80 14.33 -0.57
C TYR A 23 3.45 13.95 -1.21
N GLY A 24 3.35 12.67 -1.60
CA GLY A 24 2.13 12.04 -2.11
C GLY A 24 1.16 11.65 -1.00
N ASN A 25 0.34 10.65 -1.26
CA ASN A 25 -0.73 10.19 -0.37
C ASN A 25 -0.20 9.80 1.03
N GLN A 26 0.82 8.95 1.10
CA GLN A 26 1.43 8.55 2.38
C GLN A 26 2.30 9.65 2.98
N GLY A 27 3.18 10.24 2.18
CA GLY A 27 4.17 11.21 2.68
C GLY A 27 3.54 12.44 3.30
N ARG A 28 2.48 12.99 2.69
CA ARG A 28 1.76 14.14 3.23
C ARG A 28 1.16 13.86 4.60
N VAL A 29 0.47 12.72 4.73
CA VAL A 29 -0.21 12.35 5.97
C VAL A 29 0.80 12.05 7.08
N GLN A 30 1.80 11.23 6.80
CA GLN A 30 2.82 10.88 7.79
C GLN A 30 3.63 12.10 8.24
N ALA A 31 4.06 12.97 7.31
CA ALA A 31 4.76 14.21 7.66
C ALA A 31 3.92 15.13 8.54
N THR A 32 2.64 15.26 8.24
CA THR A 32 1.71 16.09 9.03
C THR A 32 1.58 15.58 10.45
N ILE A 33 1.32 14.28 10.62
CA ILE A 33 1.16 13.66 11.95
C ILE A 33 2.47 13.72 12.75
N MET A 34 3.62 13.47 12.13
CA MET A 34 4.92 13.60 12.78
C MET A 34 5.17 15.02 13.29
N ARG A 35 4.82 16.03 12.50
CA ARG A 35 4.94 17.45 12.92
C ARG A 35 3.98 17.78 14.08
N GLU A 36 2.75 17.28 14.05
CA GLU A 36 1.79 17.42 15.14
C GLU A 36 2.27 16.75 16.44
N ASN A 37 3.01 15.66 16.31
CA ASN A 37 3.71 14.99 17.43
C ASN A 37 5.00 15.69 17.89
N GLY A 38 5.27 16.91 17.39
CA GLY A 38 6.39 17.75 17.81
C GLY A 38 7.75 17.34 17.25
N LEU A 39 7.78 16.53 16.17
CA LEU A 39 9.02 16.13 15.51
C LEU A 39 9.45 17.15 14.46
N ASN A 40 10.77 17.29 14.25
CA ASN A 40 11.34 18.17 13.26
C ASN A 40 11.33 17.48 11.87
N VAL A 41 10.39 17.89 11.02
CA VAL A 41 10.15 17.25 9.70
C VAL A 41 10.45 18.24 8.58
N ILE A 42 11.27 17.81 7.63
CA ILE A 42 11.51 18.46 6.34
C ILE A 42 11.05 17.55 5.20
N ILE A 43 10.76 18.12 4.05
CA ILE A 43 10.30 17.38 2.87
C ILE A 43 11.39 17.39 1.79
N GLY A 44 11.68 16.21 1.25
CA GLY A 44 12.48 16.03 0.03
C GLY A 44 11.58 15.64 -1.14
N ASN A 45 11.46 16.49 -2.16
CA ASN A 45 10.59 16.20 -3.30
C ASN A 45 11.18 16.75 -4.61
N VAL A 46 10.77 16.21 -5.75
CA VAL A 46 11.03 16.83 -7.05
C VAL A 46 10.15 18.07 -7.21
N ARG A 47 10.54 19.02 -8.06
CA ARG A 47 9.79 20.26 -8.27
C ARG A 47 8.54 20.01 -9.13
N ASP A 48 7.47 19.63 -8.44
CA ASP A 48 6.15 19.38 -9.02
C ASP A 48 5.04 20.03 -8.16
N LYS A 49 3.78 19.67 -8.43
CA LYS A 49 2.63 20.16 -7.65
C LYS A 49 2.71 19.82 -6.16
N TYR A 50 3.33 18.70 -5.80
CA TYR A 50 3.46 18.26 -4.41
C TYR A 50 4.55 19.04 -3.67
N TYR A 51 5.62 19.44 -4.35
CA TYR A 51 6.62 20.35 -3.81
C TYR A 51 5.99 21.68 -3.37
N GLU A 52 5.17 22.28 -4.25
CA GLU A 52 4.48 23.54 -3.95
C GLU A 52 3.39 23.36 -2.87
N LEU A 53 2.72 22.20 -2.85
CA LEU A 53 1.75 21.88 -1.82
C LEU A 53 2.40 21.80 -0.44
N ALA A 54 3.52 21.11 -0.30
CA ALA A 54 4.25 20.99 0.96
C ALA A 54 4.70 22.35 1.50
N ARG A 55 5.20 23.23 0.61
CA ARG A 55 5.55 24.62 0.97
C ARG A 55 4.34 25.42 1.46
N LYS A 56 3.21 25.27 0.79
CA LYS A 56 1.95 25.93 1.15
C LYS A 56 1.43 25.48 2.52
N GLU A 57 1.70 24.22 2.88
CA GLU A 57 1.33 23.63 4.16
C GLU A 57 2.38 23.91 5.26
N GLY A 58 3.39 24.75 4.96
CA GLY A 58 4.33 25.29 5.92
C GLY A 58 5.51 24.36 6.26
N PHE A 59 5.83 23.40 5.40
CA PHE A 59 7.05 22.61 5.54
C PHE A 59 8.26 23.30 4.89
N GLU A 60 9.44 23.05 5.45
CA GLU A 60 10.69 23.27 4.74
C GLU A 60 10.85 22.19 3.66
N VAL A 61 10.97 22.61 2.40
CA VAL A 61 11.04 21.71 1.24
C VAL A 61 12.34 21.89 0.48
N TYR A 62 13.01 20.80 0.22
CA TYR A 62 14.30 20.72 -0.47
C TYR A 62 14.24 19.74 -1.64
N GLU A 63 15.25 19.80 -2.53
CA GLU A 63 15.54 18.70 -3.44
C GLU A 63 15.91 17.45 -2.61
N ILE A 64 15.69 16.27 -3.15
CA ILE A 64 15.79 15.00 -2.41
C ILE A 64 17.18 14.81 -1.78
N ASP A 65 18.23 15.04 -2.55
CA ASP A 65 19.62 14.91 -2.07
C ASP A 65 19.95 15.90 -0.95
N GLU A 66 19.47 17.13 -1.04
CA GLU A 66 19.69 18.16 -0.02
C GLU A 66 18.87 17.83 1.25
N ALA A 67 17.66 17.32 1.12
CA ALA A 67 16.87 16.87 2.26
C ALA A 67 17.59 15.73 3.03
N ILE A 68 18.12 14.73 2.32
CA ILE A 68 18.90 13.62 2.93
C ILE A 68 20.19 14.12 3.58
N LYS A 69 20.88 15.11 2.99
CA LYS A 69 22.08 15.72 3.62
C LYS A 69 21.76 16.33 4.97
N ARG A 70 20.61 17.00 5.10
CA ARG A 70 20.19 17.70 6.32
C ARG A 70 19.63 16.78 7.38
N ALA A 71 19.12 15.61 6.98
CA ALA A 71 18.42 14.69 7.86
C ALA A 71 19.34 13.73 8.62
N ASP A 72 18.82 13.21 9.72
CA ASP A 72 19.31 12.05 10.46
C ASP A 72 18.51 10.78 10.16
N VAL A 73 17.23 10.96 9.78
CA VAL A 73 16.27 9.91 9.44
C VAL A 73 15.62 10.25 8.12
N GLY A 74 15.54 9.32 7.20
CA GLY A 74 14.85 9.48 5.92
C GLY A 74 13.76 8.45 5.74
N LEU A 75 12.53 8.90 5.48
CA LEU A 75 11.40 8.04 5.12
C LEU A 75 11.22 8.08 3.60
N LEU A 76 11.40 6.96 2.91
CA LEU A 76 11.20 6.85 1.47
C LEU A 76 9.75 6.50 1.17
N LEU A 77 8.96 7.53 0.85
CA LEU A 77 7.51 7.43 0.61
C LEU A 77 7.16 7.80 -0.85
N ILE A 78 8.01 7.37 -1.77
CA ILE A 78 7.82 7.46 -3.22
C ILE A 78 7.43 6.08 -3.77
N PRO A 79 6.78 6.02 -4.95
CA PRO A 79 6.37 4.74 -5.55
C PRO A 79 7.55 3.80 -5.78
N ASP A 80 7.32 2.50 -5.56
CA ASP A 80 8.35 1.46 -5.62
C ASP A 80 9.06 1.40 -6.98
N GLU A 81 8.32 1.63 -8.07
CA GLU A 81 8.83 1.58 -9.44
C GLU A 81 9.86 2.67 -9.78
N VAL A 82 9.80 3.82 -9.10
CA VAL A 82 10.78 4.91 -9.30
C VAL A 82 11.84 4.96 -8.20
N MET A 83 11.61 4.24 -7.12
CA MET A 83 12.42 4.35 -5.89
C MET A 83 13.89 3.98 -6.13
N LYS A 84 14.15 2.90 -6.88
CA LYS A 84 15.52 2.48 -7.23
C LYS A 84 16.29 3.58 -7.95
N GLU A 85 15.70 4.17 -8.98
CA GLU A 85 16.36 5.22 -9.77
C GLU A 85 16.66 6.47 -8.93
N VAL A 86 15.67 6.90 -8.14
CA VAL A 86 15.82 8.05 -7.22
C VAL A 86 16.89 7.75 -6.17
N TYR A 87 16.89 6.56 -5.61
CA TYR A 87 17.88 6.14 -4.63
C TYR A 87 19.31 6.19 -5.20
N GLU A 88 19.53 5.58 -6.35
CA GLU A 88 20.85 5.54 -7.01
C GLU A 88 21.35 6.95 -7.39
N LYS A 89 20.45 7.79 -7.93
CA LYS A 89 20.85 9.12 -8.44
C LYS A 89 20.93 10.20 -7.38
N LYS A 90 20.14 10.14 -6.31
CA LYS A 90 19.96 11.25 -5.37
C LYS A 90 20.30 10.92 -3.92
N ILE A 91 20.29 9.64 -3.52
CA ILE A 91 20.36 9.26 -2.11
C ILE A 91 21.65 8.51 -1.79
N HIS A 92 22.00 7.50 -2.58
CA HIS A 92 23.09 6.56 -2.27
C HIS A 92 24.41 7.27 -1.94
N THR A 93 24.91 8.14 -2.83
CA THR A 93 26.19 8.86 -2.63
C THR A 93 26.17 9.76 -1.38
N VAL A 94 25.02 10.33 -1.05
CA VAL A 94 24.88 11.14 0.18
C VAL A 94 25.00 10.23 1.41
N LEU A 95 24.36 9.08 1.41
CA LEU A 95 24.41 8.11 2.52
C LEU A 95 25.81 7.55 2.75
N GLU A 96 26.63 7.37 1.71
CA GLU A 96 28.03 6.96 1.85
C GLU A 96 28.86 7.94 2.69
N THR A 97 28.47 9.22 2.76
CA THR A 97 29.14 10.24 3.58
C THR A 97 28.64 10.30 5.02
N LYS A 98 27.51 9.66 5.32
CA LYS A 98 26.90 9.65 6.66
C LYS A 98 27.55 8.60 7.56
N LYS A 99 27.87 9.00 8.79
CA LYS A 99 28.37 8.05 9.82
C LYS A 99 27.26 7.26 10.47
N GLU A 100 26.11 7.91 10.66
CA GLU A 100 24.90 7.34 11.23
C GLU A 100 23.71 7.89 10.43
N PHE A 101 22.81 7.02 10.03
CA PHE A 101 21.57 7.40 9.36
C PHE A 101 20.55 6.29 9.51
N VAL A 102 19.27 6.64 9.63
CA VAL A 102 18.18 5.69 9.60
C VAL A 102 17.40 5.87 8.31
N LEU A 103 17.27 4.80 7.53
CA LEU A 103 16.52 4.79 6.29
C LEU A 103 15.28 3.90 6.47
N ASP A 104 14.11 4.51 6.41
CA ASP A 104 12.82 3.83 6.55
C ASP A 104 12.11 3.67 5.21
N PHE A 105 11.44 2.54 5.07
CA PHE A 105 10.62 2.16 3.92
C PHE A 105 9.21 1.83 4.37
N ALA A 106 8.21 2.25 3.58
CA ALA A 106 6.81 1.88 3.82
C ALA A 106 6.40 0.56 3.12
N SER A 107 7.31 -0.03 2.34
CA SER A 107 7.15 -1.31 1.65
C SER A 107 8.46 -2.11 1.73
N GLY A 108 8.34 -3.42 1.77
CA GLY A 108 9.49 -4.33 1.77
C GLY A 108 10.12 -4.55 0.40
N TYR A 109 9.40 -4.24 -0.68
CA TYR A 109 9.70 -4.65 -2.05
C TYR A 109 11.15 -4.40 -2.51
N ASN A 110 11.58 -3.14 -2.53
CA ASN A 110 12.89 -2.77 -3.07
C ASN A 110 14.07 -3.37 -2.30
N ILE A 111 13.92 -3.57 -1.01
CA ILE A 111 14.95 -4.16 -0.14
C ILE A 111 14.88 -5.69 -0.18
N ALA A 112 13.71 -6.30 -0.12
CA ALA A 112 13.53 -7.76 -0.16
C ALA A 112 14.12 -8.36 -1.45
N PHE A 113 13.88 -7.74 -2.59
CA PHE A 113 14.39 -8.20 -3.89
C PHE A 113 15.78 -7.64 -4.25
N GLY A 114 16.44 -6.91 -3.33
CA GLY A 114 17.80 -6.42 -3.53
C GLY A 114 17.96 -5.37 -4.62
N LEU A 115 16.87 -4.69 -4.98
CA LEU A 115 16.86 -3.59 -5.96
C LEU A 115 17.55 -2.33 -5.39
N ILE A 116 17.48 -2.14 -4.07
CA ILE A 116 18.17 -1.11 -3.31
C ILE A 116 19.07 -1.77 -2.27
N ARG A 117 20.32 -1.30 -2.17
CA ARG A 117 21.31 -1.80 -1.20
C ARG A 117 21.97 -0.62 -0.48
N PRO A 118 21.47 -0.22 0.70
CA PRO A 118 22.05 0.86 1.47
C PRO A 118 23.47 0.53 1.98
N PRO A 119 24.31 1.57 2.23
CA PRO A 119 25.63 1.40 2.84
C PRO A 119 25.52 0.72 4.22
N ARG A 120 26.56 -0.01 4.60
CA ARG A 120 26.59 -0.78 5.87
C ARG A 120 26.51 0.08 7.13
N SER A 121 26.77 1.40 7.02
CA SER A 121 26.67 2.36 8.12
C SER A 121 25.25 2.85 8.40
N VAL A 122 24.27 2.45 7.60
CA VAL A 122 22.88 2.93 7.67
C VAL A 122 22.02 1.89 8.37
N ASP A 123 21.19 2.29 9.31
CA ASP A 123 20.08 1.46 9.80
C ASP A 123 19.00 1.39 8.71
N VAL A 124 18.57 0.19 8.38
CA VAL A 124 17.50 -0.04 7.36
C VAL A 124 16.31 -0.63 8.07
N VAL A 125 15.26 0.15 8.18
CA VAL A 125 14.02 -0.21 8.87
C VAL A 125 12.83 -0.13 7.93
N MET A 126 11.76 -0.80 8.29
CA MET A 126 10.48 -0.76 7.59
C MET A 126 9.37 -0.45 8.59
N VAL A 127 8.59 0.56 8.27
CA VAL A 127 7.32 0.85 8.93
C VAL A 127 6.25 0.91 7.84
N ALA A 128 5.58 -0.22 7.62
CA ALA A 128 4.65 -0.42 6.50
C ALA A 128 3.19 -0.32 6.95
N PRO A 129 2.49 0.82 6.71
CA PRO A 129 1.09 0.97 7.03
C PRO A 129 0.21 -0.03 6.27
N ARG A 130 -0.76 -0.64 6.97
CA ARG A 130 -1.81 -1.47 6.35
C ARG A 130 -3.09 -0.63 6.18
N MET A 131 -2.91 0.61 5.70
CA MET A 131 -3.99 1.57 5.49
C MET A 131 -3.57 2.63 4.45
N VAL A 132 -4.51 3.04 3.61
CA VAL A 132 -4.30 4.15 2.66
C VAL A 132 -4.25 5.50 3.39
N GLY A 133 -3.54 6.49 2.81
CA GLY A 133 -3.26 7.75 3.48
C GLY A 133 -4.50 8.53 3.95
N GLU A 134 -5.58 8.58 3.15
CA GLU A 134 -6.83 9.22 3.56
C GLU A 134 -7.42 8.54 4.82
N GLY A 135 -7.44 7.20 4.85
CA GLY A 135 -7.91 6.44 6.00
C GLY A 135 -7.06 6.68 7.25
N ILE A 136 -5.74 6.85 7.11
CA ILE A 136 -4.84 7.22 8.21
C ILE A 136 -5.24 8.58 8.80
N MET A 137 -5.47 9.59 7.97
CA MET A 137 -5.84 10.92 8.43
C MET A 137 -7.19 10.92 9.16
N ASP A 138 -8.15 10.13 8.68
CA ASP A 138 -9.46 10.02 9.30
C ASP A 138 -9.41 9.32 10.67
N LEU A 139 -8.60 8.26 10.78
CA LEU A 139 -8.34 7.60 12.06
C LEU A 139 -7.60 8.53 13.04
N HIS A 140 -6.60 9.27 12.57
CA HIS A 140 -5.85 10.22 13.38
C HIS A 140 -6.76 11.32 13.97
N LYS A 141 -7.65 11.91 13.17
CA LYS A 141 -8.65 12.89 13.64
C LYS A 141 -9.59 12.33 14.70
N GLN A 142 -9.82 11.01 14.69
CA GLN A 142 -10.61 10.31 15.69
C GLN A 142 -9.80 9.91 16.94
N GLY A 143 -8.50 10.23 16.99
CA GLY A 143 -7.60 9.79 18.06
C GLY A 143 -7.32 8.28 18.04
N LYS A 144 -7.51 7.65 16.89
CA LYS A 144 -7.27 6.21 16.68
C LYS A 144 -5.94 5.97 15.94
N GLY A 145 -5.29 4.87 16.24
CA GLY A 145 -4.17 4.36 15.46
C GLY A 145 -4.61 3.40 14.35
N TYR A 146 -3.64 2.79 13.70
CA TYR A 146 -3.88 1.84 12.61
C TYR A 146 -2.79 0.75 12.57
N PRO A 147 -3.03 -0.40 11.90
CA PRO A 147 -2.06 -1.46 11.84
C PRO A 147 -0.85 -1.11 10.98
N VAL A 148 0.35 -1.50 11.45
CA VAL A 148 1.62 -1.41 10.70
C VAL A 148 2.45 -2.68 10.87
N LEU A 149 3.22 -3.04 9.84
CA LEU A 149 4.27 -4.04 9.94
C LEU A 149 5.61 -3.35 10.18
N LEU A 150 6.41 -3.88 11.13
CA LEU A 150 7.74 -3.36 11.44
C LEU A 150 8.81 -4.39 11.10
N GLY A 151 9.81 -3.98 10.34
CA GLY A 151 10.95 -4.78 9.98
C GLY A 151 12.28 -4.07 10.21
N VAL A 152 13.34 -4.83 10.44
CA VAL A 152 14.72 -4.36 10.45
C VAL A 152 15.53 -5.25 9.53
N LYS A 153 16.12 -4.67 8.49
CA LYS A 153 17.01 -5.36 7.56
C LYS A 153 18.47 -5.20 7.97
N GLN A 154 18.83 -4.02 8.46
CA GLN A 154 20.19 -3.68 8.85
C GLN A 154 20.15 -2.84 10.13
N ASP A 155 20.95 -3.24 11.12
CA ASP A 155 21.07 -2.60 12.42
C ASP A 155 22.53 -2.18 12.63
N ALA A 156 22.93 -1.07 12.04
CA ALA A 156 24.28 -0.55 12.09
C ALA A 156 24.59 0.12 13.44
N SER A 157 23.60 0.77 14.03
CA SER A 157 23.71 1.47 15.30
C SER A 157 23.48 0.62 16.54
N GLY A 158 22.89 -0.58 16.38
CA GLY A 158 22.36 -1.40 17.47
C GLY A 158 21.00 -0.92 18.01
N LYS A 159 20.36 0.08 17.36
CA LYS A 159 19.12 0.72 17.81
C LYS A 159 18.02 0.75 16.74
N ALA A 160 18.19 0.02 15.63
CA ALA A 160 17.25 0.08 14.51
C ALA A 160 15.80 -0.28 14.92
N TRP A 161 15.59 -1.23 15.84
CA TRP A 161 14.27 -1.55 16.37
C TRP A 161 13.65 -0.42 17.19
N GLU A 162 14.47 0.37 17.90
CA GLU A 162 13.98 1.52 18.65
C GLU A 162 13.51 2.61 17.69
N TYR A 163 14.25 2.82 16.59
CA TYR A 163 13.86 3.76 15.53
C TYR A 163 12.57 3.31 14.81
N ALA A 164 12.46 2.04 14.41
CA ALA A 164 11.25 1.52 13.77
C ALA A 164 10.00 1.74 14.64
N LYS A 165 10.08 1.42 15.93
CA LYS A 165 9.00 1.65 16.89
C LYS A 165 8.69 3.14 17.08
N ALA A 166 9.72 3.98 17.17
CA ALA A 166 9.54 5.42 17.31
C ALA A 166 8.92 6.06 16.07
N ILE A 167 9.27 5.60 14.86
CA ILE A 167 8.65 6.01 13.60
C ILE A 167 7.17 5.61 13.60
N ALA A 168 6.83 4.36 13.96
CA ALA A 168 5.44 3.91 14.04
C ALA A 168 4.59 4.78 14.98
N LYS A 169 5.15 5.19 16.11
CA LYS A 169 4.49 6.16 17.01
C LYS A 169 4.43 7.55 16.38
N GLY A 170 5.51 8.00 15.77
CA GLY A 170 5.61 9.31 15.14
C GLY A 170 4.56 9.53 14.04
N ILE A 171 4.28 8.52 13.23
CA ILE A 171 3.26 8.56 12.17
C ILE A 171 1.82 8.28 12.68
N GLY A 172 1.63 8.12 13.99
CA GLY A 172 0.32 7.95 14.61
C GLY A 172 -0.27 6.53 14.50
N ALA A 173 0.52 5.52 14.15
CA ALA A 173 0.04 4.14 14.09
C ALA A 173 -0.24 3.59 15.50
N ILE A 174 0.62 3.89 16.46
CA ILE A 174 0.50 3.53 17.88
C ILE A 174 0.71 4.76 18.77
N PRO A 175 0.11 4.84 19.98
CA PRO A 175 -0.89 3.92 20.51
C PRO A 175 -2.25 4.06 19.80
N GLY A 176 -3.15 3.11 20.05
CA GLY A 176 -4.51 3.10 19.49
C GLY A 176 -4.68 2.25 18.24
N GLY A 177 -3.56 1.86 17.58
CA GLY A 177 -3.45 0.79 16.60
C GLY A 177 -2.50 -0.29 17.10
N ILE A 178 -1.96 -1.07 16.17
CA ILE A 178 -1.05 -2.18 16.47
C ILE A 178 0.13 -2.21 15.52
N ALA A 179 1.32 -2.38 16.05
CA ALA A 179 2.49 -2.69 15.23
C ALA A 179 2.85 -4.18 15.39
N VAL A 180 3.03 -4.86 14.27
CA VAL A 180 3.37 -6.28 14.22
C VAL A 180 4.81 -6.43 13.75
N ARG A 181 5.61 -7.20 14.50
CA ARG A 181 6.98 -7.50 14.10
C ARG A 181 6.99 -8.42 12.88
N SER A 182 7.67 -8.01 11.83
CA SER A 182 7.74 -8.66 10.53
C SER A 182 9.16 -8.55 9.94
N SER A 183 9.31 -8.83 8.66
CA SER A 183 10.52 -8.59 7.88
C SER A 183 10.17 -7.99 6.52
N PHE A 184 11.14 -7.45 5.81
CA PHE A 184 10.97 -6.93 4.46
C PHE A 184 10.48 -8.02 3.49
N GLU A 185 11.00 -9.24 3.63
CA GLU A 185 10.63 -10.39 2.81
C GLU A 185 9.19 -10.86 3.10
N GLU A 186 8.80 -10.88 4.38
CA GLU A 186 7.44 -11.25 4.80
C GLU A 186 6.41 -10.23 4.30
N GLU A 187 6.71 -8.95 4.46
CA GLU A 187 5.84 -7.87 4.00
C GLU A 187 5.69 -7.90 2.48
N ALA A 188 6.79 -7.96 1.73
CA ALA A 188 6.75 -7.99 0.27
C ALA A 188 6.01 -9.23 -0.27
N LEU A 189 6.16 -10.39 0.36
CA LEU A 189 5.41 -11.59 0.00
C LEU A 189 3.91 -11.40 0.23
N LEU A 190 3.50 -10.94 1.42
CA LEU A 190 2.09 -10.80 1.77
C LEU A 190 1.38 -9.74 0.94
N ASP A 191 2.04 -8.62 0.69
CA ASP A 191 1.52 -7.52 -0.11
C ASP A 191 1.29 -7.97 -1.57
N LEU A 192 2.31 -8.51 -2.20
CA LEU A 192 2.21 -9.03 -3.56
C LEU A 192 1.26 -10.23 -3.67
N MET A 193 1.21 -11.12 -2.67
CA MET A 193 0.19 -12.18 -2.66
C MET A 193 -1.23 -11.62 -2.66
N SER A 194 -1.50 -10.56 -1.91
CA SER A 194 -2.81 -9.89 -1.94
C SER A 194 -3.16 -9.43 -3.35
N GLU A 195 -2.23 -8.71 -3.98
CA GLU A 195 -2.40 -8.07 -5.27
C GLU A 195 -2.46 -9.07 -6.44
N HIS A 196 -1.80 -10.22 -6.30
CA HIS A 196 -1.67 -11.22 -7.36
C HIS A 196 -2.59 -12.43 -7.20
N THR A 197 -3.25 -12.59 -6.07
CA THR A 197 -4.12 -13.75 -5.84
C THR A 197 -5.55 -13.36 -5.54
N TRP A 198 -5.89 -13.03 -4.29
CA TRP A 198 -7.30 -12.86 -3.93
C TRP A 198 -7.96 -11.66 -4.63
N VAL A 199 -7.25 -10.55 -4.85
CA VAL A 199 -7.80 -9.39 -5.58
C VAL A 199 -8.11 -9.74 -7.03
N PRO A 200 -7.16 -10.24 -7.86
CA PRO A 200 -7.46 -10.60 -9.23
C PRO A 200 -8.40 -11.80 -9.36
N ILE A 201 -8.39 -12.77 -8.43
CA ILE A 201 -9.38 -13.86 -8.41
C ILE A 201 -10.79 -13.31 -8.17
N LEU A 202 -10.95 -12.35 -7.25
CA LEU A 202 -12.22 -11.67 -7.03
C LEU A 202 -12.70 -10.97 -8.30
N PHE A 203 -11.84 -10.17 -8.94
CA PHE A 203 -12.19 -9.44 -10.17
C PHE A 203 -12.51 -10.38 -11.34
N ALA A 204 -11.72 -11.43 -11.51
CA ALA A 204 -11.97 -12.45 -12.53
C ALA A 204 -13.30 -13.17 -12.29
N THR A 205 -13.62 -13.47 -11.02
CA THR A 205 -14.89 -14.11 -10.64
C THR A 205 -16.07 -13.20 -10.92
N ILE A 206 -16.03 -11.93 -10.49
CA ILE A 206 -17.08 -10.94 -10.78
C ILE A 206 -17.29 -10.80 -12.29
N LYS A 207 -16.19 -10.68 -13.04
CA LYS A 207 -16.26 -10.57 -14.50
C LYS A 207 -16.87 -11.81 -15.15
N ALA A 208 -16.48 -13.00 -14.73
CA ALA A 208 -17.04 -14.25 -15.24
C ALA A 208 -18.55 -14.37 -14.91
N CYS A 209 -18.96 -14.01 -13.69
CA CYS A 209 -20.37 -13.97 -13.30
C CYS A 209 -21.16 -12.99 -14.19
N PHE A 210 -20.64 -11.79 -14.43
CA PHE A 210 -21.26 -10.82 -15.33
C PHE A 210 -21.39 -11.37 -16.75
N ASP A 211 -20.31 -11.86 -17.34
CA ASP A 211 -20.31 -12.37 -18.72
C ASP A 211 -21.32 -13.51 -18.90
N ILE A 212 -21.36 -14.47 -17.98
CA ILE A 212 -22.27 -15.60 -18.03
C ILE A 212 -23.74 -15.16 -17.83
N ALA A 213 -23.99 -14.35 -16.78
CA ALA A 213 -25.35 -13.89 -16.49
C ALA A 213 -25.95 -13.09 -17.67
N VAL A 214 -25.18 -12.18 -18.25
CA VAL A 214 -25.67 -11.32 -19.34
C VAL A 214 -25.75 -12.09 -20.67
N LYS A 215 -24.70 -12.83 -21.06
CA LYS A 215 -24.60 -13.43 -22.40
C LYS A 215 -25.37 -14.73 -22.53
N GLU A 216 -25.42 -15.53 -21.48
CA GLU A 216 -26.00 -16.86 -21.54
C GLU A 216 -27.43 -16.90 -20.97
N TYR A 217 -27.68 -16.08 -19.93
CA TYR A 217 -28.99 -16.07 -19.26
C TYR A 217 -29.84 -14.83 -19.53
N GLY A 218 -29.35 -13.87 -20.31
CA GLY A 218 -30.10 -12.68 -20.72
C GLY A 218 -30.42 -11.71 -19.56
N VAL A 219 -29.66 -11.75 -18.49
CA VAL A 219 -29.77 -10.78 -17.37
C VAL A 219 -29.37 -9.39 -17.85
N SER A 220 -30.11 -8.36 -17.42
CA SER A 220 -29.68 -6.99 -17.76
C SER A 220 -28.31 -6.65 -17.13
N PRO A 221 -27.44 -5.98 -17.88
CA PRO A 221 -26.12 -5.57 -17.36
C PRO A 221 -26.21 -4.78 -16.05
N GLU A 222 -27.18 -3.87 -15.94
CA GLU A 222 -27.39 -3.03 -14.77
C GLU A 222 -27.75 -3.85 -13.52
N ALA A 223 -28.63 -4.85 -13.65
CA ALA A 223 -28.99 -5.74 -12.55
C ALA A 223 -27.78 -6.57 -12.10
N ALA A 224 -27.00 -7.10 -13.05
CA ALA A 224 -25.79 -7.86 -12.74
C ALA A 224 -24.74 -7.01 -12.02
N LEU A 225 -24.52 -5.77 -12.46
CA LEU A 225 -23.56 -4.84 -11.82
C LEU A 225 -24.00 -4.46 -10.40
N LEU A 226 -25.29 -4.16 -10.21
CA LEU A 226 -25.82 -3.82 -8.88
C LEU A 226 -25.70 -4.99 -7.91
N GLU A 227 -26.03 -6.21 -8.36
CA GLU A 227 -25.96 -7.42 -7.55
C GLU A 227 -24.52 -7.76 -7.13
N PHE A 228 -23.56 -7.66 -8.06
CA PHE A 228 -22.21 -8.13 -7.77
C PHE A 228 -21.37 -7.14 -6.97
N TYR A 229 -21.54 -5.82 -7.14
CA TYR A 229 -20.73 -4.83 -6.40
C TYR A 229 -21.24 -3.38 -6.43
N ALA A 230 -21.97 -2.95 -7.47
CA ALA A 230 -22.27 -1.54 -7.64
C ALA A 230 -23.34 -1.01 -6.64
N SER A 231 -24.06 -1.89 -5.96
CA SER A 231 -24.94 -1.52 -4.82
C SER A 231 -24.15 -1.02 -3.60
N GLY A 232 -22.91 -1.48 -3.43
CA GLY A 232 -22.08 -1.22 -2.26
C GLY A 232 -22.10 -2.33 -1.21
N GLU A 233 -22.90 -3.40 -1.40
CA GLU A 233 -22.99 -4.53 -0.47
C GLU A 233 -21.64 -5.22 -0.29
N LEU A 234 -20.86 -5.38 -1.38
CA LEU A 234 -19.52 -5.94 -1.30
C LEU A 234 -18.59 -5.13 -0.36
N ALA A 235 -18.70 -3.81 -0.36
CA ALA A 235 -17.93 -2.96 0.55
C ALA A 235 -18.35 -3.16 2.01
N GLU A 236 -19.66 -3.35 2.26
CA GLU A 236 -20.17 -3.64 3.60
C GLU A 236 -19.70 -5.02 4.10
N ILE A 237 -19.73 -6.04 3.25
CA ILE A 237 -19.20 -7.38 3.57
C ILE A 237 -17.70 -7.28 3.90
N ALA A 238 -16.93 -6.52 3.11
CA ALA A 238 -15.49 -6.34 3.37
C ALA A 238 -15.24 -5.64 4.73
N ARG A 239 -16.06 -4.66 5.09
CA ARG A 239 -16.00 -4.01 6.40
C ARG A 239 -16.28 -4.99 7.53
N LEU A 240 -17.35 -5.79 7.41
CA LEU A 240 -17.72 -6.81 8.40
C LEU A 240 -16.63 -7.88 8.55
N ILE A 241 -16.01 -8.32 7.45
CA ILE A 241 -14.85 -9.23 7.50
C ILE A 241 -13.70 -8.64 8.32
N ALA A 242 -13.41 -7.35 8.16
CA ALA A 242 -12.34 -6.69 8.88
C ALA A 242 -12.63 -6.50 10.38
N GLU A 243 -13.88 -6.32 10.76
CA GLU A 243 -14.30 -6.06 12.12
C GLU A 243 -14.61 -7.34 12.91
N GLU A 244 -15.25 -8.33 12.28
CA GLU A 244 -15.78 -9.52 12.94
C GLU A 244 -15.06 -10.81 12.52
N GLY A 245 -14.35 -10.81 11.39
CA GLY A 245 -13.70 -11.99 10.83
C GLY A 245 -14.48 -12.62 9.67
N ILE A 246 -13.76 -13.39 8.85
CA ILE A 246 -14.29 -13.92 7.57
C ILE A 246 -15.48 -14.89 7.77
N PHE A 247 -15.54 -15.59 8.89
CA PHE A 247 -16.62 -16.55 9.16
C PHE A 247 -17.72 -15.97 10.05
N ASP A 248 -17.35 -15.24 11.09
CA ASP A 248 -18.32 -14.76 12.10
C ASP A 248 -19.29 -13.76 11.50
N GLN A 249 -18.85 -12.89 10.57
CA GLN A 249 -19.73 -11.97 9.85
C GLN A 249 -20.84 -12.68 9.04
N MET A 250 -20.71 -13.96 8.73
CA MET A 250 -21.71 -14.68 7.93
C MET A 250 -23.07 -14.78 8.61
N VAL A 251 -23.15 -14.58 9.91
CA VAL A 251 -24.42 -14.55 10.68
C VAL A 251 -25.37 -13.44 10.22
N HIS A 252 -24.84 -12.39 9.58
CA HIS A 252 -25.66 -11.29 9.01
C HIS A 252 -26.38 -11.68 7.71
N HIS A 253 -26.02 -12.83 7.13
CA HIS A 253 -26.63 -13.34 5.90
C HIS A 253 -27.71 -14.41 6.18
N SER A 254 -28.62 -14.60 5.23
CA SER A 254 -29.62 -15.68 5.32
C SER A 254 -28.96 -17.07 5.40
N THR A 255 -29.62 -18.03 6.02
CA THR A 255 -29.15 -19.42 6.09
C THR A 255 -28.90 -20.02 4.69
N THR A 256 -29.67 -19.63 3.68
CA THR A 256 -29.47 -20.03 2.29
C THR A 256 -28.14 -19.53 1.75
N SER A 257 -27.80 -18.27 2.00
CA SER A 257 -26.52 -17.65 1.61
C SER A 257 -25.36 -18.31 2.33
N GLN A 258 -25.46 -18.47 3.66
CA GLN A 258 -24.44 -19.16 4.46
C GLN A 258 -24.14 -20.57 3.92
N TYR A 259 -25.18 -21.37 3.68
CA TYR A 259 -25.03 -22.72 3.11
C TYR A 259 -24.37 -22.68 1.73
N GLY A 260 -24.83 -21.78 0.85
CA GLY A 260 -24.26 -21.60 -0.48
C GLY A 260 -22.78 -21.27 -0.43
N THR A 261 -22.39 -20.29 0.38
CA THR A 261 -21.01 -19.83 0.53
C THR A 261 -20.10 -20.93 1.09
N LEU A 262 -20.49 -21.54 2.23
CA LEU A 262 -19.66 -22.56 2.89
C LEU A 262 -19.44 -23.77 1.98
N THR A 263 -20.50 -24.30 1.35
CA THR A 263 -20.35 -25.48 0.49
C THR A 263 -19.50 -25.22 -0.75
N ARG A 264 -19.56 -24.02 -1.33
CA ARG A 264 -18.78 -23.68 -2.53
C ARG A 264 -17.33 -23.31 -2.16
N MET A 265 -17.10 -22.66 -1.04
CA MET A 265 -15.77 -22.39 -0.52
C MET A 265 -14.95 -23.68 -0.40
N PHE A 266 -15.47 -24.68 0.29
CA PHE A 266 -14.78 -25.98 0.42
C PHE A 266 -14.59 -26.70 -0.92
N LYS A 267 -15.58 -26.60 -1.82
CA LYS A 267 -15.49 -27.19 -3.17
C LYS A 267 -14.38 -26.57 -4.02
N TYR A 268 -14.13 -25.25 -3.88
CA TYR A 268 -13.19 -24.52 -4.72
C TYR A 268 -11.80 -24.41 -4.08
N TYR A 269 -11.68 -24.70 -2.79
CA TYR A 269 -10.46 -24.47 -2.00
C TYR A 269 -9.21 -25.04 -2.63
N ASP A 270 -9.21 -26.31 -3.07
CA ASP A 270 -8.00 -26.96 -3.61
C ASP A 270 -7.53 -26.30 -4.93
N ASN A 271 -8.47 -25.86 -5.77
CA ASN A 271 -8.15 -25.16 -7.01
C ASN A 271 -7.54 -23.77 -6.73
N VAL A 272 -8.16 -23.03 -5.82
CA VAL A 272 -7.67 -21.70 -5.40
C VAL A 272 -6.32 -21.86 -4.71
N LYS A 273 -6.15 -22.83 -3.82
CA LYS A 273 -4.89 -23.11 -3.13
C LYS A 273 -3.74 -23.32 -4.11
N LYS A 274 -3.96 -24.10 -5.17
CA LYS A 274 -2.93 -24.33 -6.20
C LYS A 274 -2.51 -23.05 -6.89
N ILE A 275 -3.46 -22.17 -7.26
CA ILE A 275 -3.15 -20.86 -7.85
C ILE A 275 -2.29 -20.04 -6.88
N VAL A 276 -2.69 -19.99 -5.62
CA VAL A 276 -1.97 -19.23 -4.58
C VAL A 276 -0.55 -19.79 -4.36
N GLU A 277 -0.38 -21.11 -4.34
CA GLU A 277 0.92 -21.76 -4.17
C GLU A 277 1.87 -21.43 -5.33
N ASP A 278 1.37 -21.48 -6.57
CA ASP A 278 2.18 -21.18 -7.77
C ASP A 278 2.61 -19.70 -7.79
N GLU A 279 1.69 -18.78 -7.46
CA GLU A 279 1.97 -17.35 -7.42
C GLU A 279 2.89 -16.97 -6.26
N ALA A 280 2.67 -17.52 -5.07
CA ALA A 280 3.54 -17.28 -3.91
C ALA A 280 4.99 -17.70 -4.21
N ARG A 281 5.19 -18.81 -4.91
CA ARG A 281 6.52 -19.25 -5.36
C ARG A 281 7.11 -18.30 -6.37
N TYR A 282 6.32 -17.84 -7.35
CA TYR A 282 6.74 -16.90 -8.37
C TYR A 282 7.23 -15.57 -7.78
N ILE A 283 6.52 -15.07 -6.76
CA ILE A 283 6.91 -13.89 -5.99
C ILE A 283 8.18 -14.17 -5.19
N TRP A 284 8.19 -15.24 -4.38
CA TRP A 284 9.28 -15.55 -3.46
C TRP A 284 10.62 -15.73 -4.17
N ASP A 285 10.62 -16.39 -5.33
CA ASP A 285 11.80 -16.61 -6.16
C ASP A 285 12.28 -15.34 -6.90
N GLY A 286 11.60 -14.21 -6.74
CA GLY A 286 11.94 -12.93 -7.38
C GLY A 286 11.57 -12.83 -8.86
N ASN A 287 10.80 -13.79 -9.39
CA ASN A 287 10.41 -13.79 -10.79
C ASN A 287 9.53 -12.60 -11.14
N PHE A 288 8.56 -12.25 -10.28
CA PHE A 288 7.75 -11.06 -10.47
C PHE A 288 8.58 -9.77 -10.45
N ALA A 289 9.50 -9.63 -9.50
CA ALA A 289 10.36 -8.45 -9.45
C ALA A 289 11.20 -8.28 -10.73
N LYS A 290 11.70 -9.39 -11.27
CA LYS A 290 12.39 -9.39 -12.57
C LYS A 290 11.45 -9.01 -13.72
N GLU A 291 10.28 -9.61 -13.80
CA GLU A 291 9.26 -9.31 -14.80
C GLU A 291 8.91 -7.82 -14.80
N TRP A 292 8.62 -7.27 -13.62
CA TRP A 292 8.25 -5.87 -13.47
C TRP A 292 9.37 -4.90 -13.86
N VAL A 293 10.61 -5.18 -13.48
CA VAL A 293 11.77 -4.39 -13.93
C VAL A 293 11.92 -4.39 -15.45
N LEU A 294 11.72 -5.54 -16.10
CA LEU A 294 11.79 -5.64 -17.56
C LEU A 294 10.64 -4.89 -18.25
N GLU A 295 9.43 -4.97 -17.71
CA GLU A 295 8.27 -4.25 -18.20
C GLU A 295 8.48 -2.72 -18.12
N GLN A 296 9.03 -2.23 -17.01
CA GLN A 296 9.42 -0.82 -16.85
C GLN A 296 10.45 -0.39 -17.90
N GLN A 297 11.52 -1.18 -18.09
CA GLN A 297 12.55 -0.89 -19.06
C GLN A 297 12.05 -0.90 -20.51
N ALA A 298 11.04 -1.71 -20.81
CA ALA A 298 10.38 -1.77 -22.11
C ALA A 298 9.37 -0.63 -22.36
N GLY A 299 9.07 0.21 -21.34
CA GLY A 299 8.11 1.31 -21.45
C GLY A 299 6.65 0.89 -21.28
N TYR A 300 6.42 -0.15 -20.47
CA TYR A 300 5.07 -0.62 -20.04
C TYR A 300 4.15 -1.15 -21.16
N PRO A 301 4.63 -1.90 -22.16
CA PRO A 301 3.81 -2.31 -23.30
C PRO A 301 2.67 -3.25 -22.90
N VAL A 302 2.92 -4.22 -22.00
CA VAL A 302 1.89 -5.16 -21.54
C VAL A 302 0.88 -4.46 -20.63
N PHE A 303 1.37 -3.64 -19.70
CA PHE A 303 0.53 -2.86 -18.78
C PHE A 303 -0.49 -2.00 -19.53
N TYR A 304 -0.06 -1.16 -20.48
CA TYR A 304 -0.98 -0.32 -21.23
C TYR A 304 -1.95 -1.13 -22.09
N ARG A 305 -1.48 -2.24 -22.69
CA ARG A 305 -2.34 -3.10 -23.50
C ARG A 305 -3.45 -3.75 -22.68
N LEU A 306 -3.13 -4.24 -21.49
CA LEU A 306 -4.11 -4.84 -20.59
C LEU A 306 -5.15 -3.81 -20.10
N TRP A 307 -4.72 -2.58 -19.81
CA TRP A 307 -5.63 -1.47 -19.49
C TRP A 307 -6.63 -1.17 -20.61
N GLU A 308 -6.15 -1.10 -21.86
CA GLU A 308 -7.03 -0.90 -23.01
C GLU A 308 -8.07 -2.01 -23.13
N LEU A 309 -7.66 -3.27 -23.02
CA LEU A 309 -8.57 -4.41 -23.10
C LEU A 309 -9.62 -4.39 -21.97
N ALA A 310 -9.21 -4.07 -20.76
CA ALA A 310 -10.13 -3.96 -19.62
C ALA A 310 -11.19 -2.86 -19.85
N LYS A 311 -10.77 -1.65 -20.25
CA LYS A 311 -11.67 -0.51 -20.53
C LYS A 311 -12.61 -0.75 -21.73
N GLN A 312 -12.22 -1.57 -22.69
CA GLN A 312 -13.05 -1.92 -23.87
C GLN A 312 -14.06 -3.03 -23.60
N SER A 313 -14.02 -3.68 -22.43
CA SER A 313 -14.94 -4.77 -22.09
C SER A 313 -16.40 -4.29 -22.02
N GLU A 314 -17.35 -5.20 -22.30
CA GLU A 314 -18.78 -4.91 -22.19
C GLU A 314 -19.18 -4.51 -20.77
N MET A 315 -18.58 -5.18 -19.78
CA MET A 315 -18.79 -4.86 -18.37
C MET A 315 -18.38 -3.42 -18.05
N ALA A 316 -17.19 -2.96 -18.48
CA ALA A 316 -16.71 -1.60 -18.23
C ALA A 316 -17.58 -0.53 -18.92
N LYS A 317 -18.12 -0.84 -20.10
CA LYS A 317 -19.06 0.05 -20.79
C LYS A 317 -20.39 0.17 -20.04
N ALA A 318 -20.96 -0.95 -19.64
CA ALA A 318 -22.21 -0.98 -18.86
C ALA A 318 -22.03 -0.28 -17.49
N GLU A 319 -20.90 -0.52 -16.82
CA GLU A 319 -20.53 0.14 -15.57
C GLU A 319 -20.50 1.67 -15.72
N LYS A 320 -19.86 2.16 -16.77
CA LYS A 320 -19.77 3.60 -17.05
C LYS A 320 -21.15 4.23 -17.20
N GLU A 321 -22.06 3.60 -17.94
CA GLU A 321 -23.43 4.08 -18.10
C GLU A 321 -24.23 4.05 -16.79
N LEU A 322 -24.15 2.95 -16.05
CA LEU A 322 -24.79 2.85 -14.74
C LEU A 322 -24.27 3.92 -13.76
N TYR A 323 -22.96 4.16 -13.72
CA TYR A 323 -22.35 5.12 -12.79
C TYR A 323 -22.67 6.58 -13.13
N LYS A 324 -22.93 6.91 -14.40
CA LYS A 324 -23.50 8.21 -14.79
C LYS A 324 -24.89 8.41 -14.18
N VAL A 325 -25.75 7.39 -14.29
CA VAL A 325 -27.11 7.44 -13.72
C VAL A 325 -27.08 7.55 -12.19
N LEU A 326 -26.13 6.87 -11.56
CA LEU A 326 -25.94 6.93 -10.11
C LEU A 326 -25.23 8.24 -9.62
N GLY A 327 -24.85 9.13 -10.53
CA GLY A 327 -24.16 10.38 -10.21
C GLY A 327 -22.74 10.19 -9.66
N ARG A 328 -22.12 9.04 -9.91
CA ARG A 328 -20.75 8.71 -9.45
C ARG A 328 -19.66 9.19 -10.41
N ILE A 329 -19.99 9.47 -11.66
CA ILE A 329 -19.12 10.04 -12.69
C ILE A 329 -19.70 11.39 -13.10
N LYS A 330 -18.87 12.44 -13.06
CA LYS A 330 -19.24 13.78 -13.56
C LYS A 330 -18.94 13.87 -15.05
N GLU A 331 -19.85 14.44 -15.83
CA GLU A 331 -19.72 14.59 -17.29
C GLU A 331 -18.47 15.38 -17.75
N GLU A 332 -17.88 16.19 -16.85
CA GLU A 332 -16.68 16.99 -17.16
C GLU A 332 -15.37 16.18 -17.14
N GLU A 333 -15.35 14.99 -16.57
CA GLU A 333 -14.15 14.13 -16.52
C GLU A 333 -13.90 13.35 -17.81
N GLU A 334 -14.89 13.22 -18.70
CA GLU A 334 -14.75 12.55 -20.01
C GLU A 334 -13.78 13.25 -20.99
N LYS A 335 -13.49 14.53 -20.78
CA LYS A 335 -12.60 15.30 -21.67
C LYS A 335 -11.12 15.27 -21.28
N LYS A 336 -10.76 14.59 -20.20
CA LYS A 336 -9.38 14.53 -19.67
C LYS A 336 -8.78 13.12 -19.57
N GLN A 337 -9.50 12.11 -20.03
CA GLN A 337 -8.98 10.75 -20.20
C GLN A 337 -8.75 10.47 -21.71
#